data_dba55744a172f314b6515c5b2e8e4654
#
_entry.id   dba55744a172f314b6515c5b2e8e4654
#
_cell.length_a   1.000
_cell.length_b   1.000
_cell.length_c   1.000
_cell.angle_alpha   90.00
_cell.angle_beta   90.00
_cell.angle_gamma   90.00
#
_symmetry.space_group_name_H-M   'P 1'
#
loop_
_entity.id
_entity.type
_entity.pdbx_description
1 polymer ?
#
loop_
_entity_poly.entity_id
_entity_poly.type
_entity_poly.pdbx_seq_one_letter_code
_entity_poly.pdbx_strand_id
1 'polypeptide(L)'
;MIEQKFHVRFDELDAQGHIPAAAFLKYFQESAALDSHQLGFGWEALQKDHLAWVLTHMQARALQADIKHQDVTVKTWHSYSDKLLSRRQFVISGADGTPLFEGSSWWVIIDTEKRRLTRTPQSLLDLNPAEREELEPEENFKAPLPEGNPAHSLHILTREEDLDIDAHVNNTHYAAWAVQSVPEEVRNGKKLDRILLSFKNECRAGENIRADVYPAGDNAFWHALVRESDGKEAARVYTRWA
;
A
#
# COMPACT_ATOMS: atom_id res chain seq x y z
N MET A 1 -8.84 -14.77 9.22
CA MET A 1 -9.62 -13.49 9.25
C MET A 1 -9.55 -12.93 10.66
N ILE A 2 -9.17 -11.68 10.79
CA ILE A 2 -9.15 -10.97 12.09
C ILE A 2 -9.86 -9.63 11.97
N GLU A 3 -10.26 -9.11 13.12
CA GLU A 3 -10.70 -7.73 13.32
C GLU A 3 -9.82 -7.09 14.39
N GLN A 4 -9.29 -5.91 14.09
CA GLN A 4 -8.42 -5.14 14.99
C GLN A 4 -8.93 -3.71 15.11
N LYS A 5 -9.03 -3.23 16.35
CA LYS A 5 -9.41 -1.84 16.64
C LYS A 5 -8.17 -0.97 16.73
N PHE A 6 -8.25 0.23 16.14
CA PHE A 6 -7.22 1.24 16.21
C PHE A 6 -7.80 2.54 16.77
N HIS A 7 -7.08 3.12 17.71
CA HIS A 7 -7.29 4.50 18.10
C HIS A 7 -6.50 5.39 17.15
N VAL A 8 -7.21 6.16 16.32
CA VAL A 8 -6.57 7.10 15.39
C VAL A 8 -5.95 8.25 16.15
N ARG A 9 -4.64 8.41 16.03
CA ARG A 9 -3.86 9.41 16.78
C ARG A 9 -3.92 10.77 16.07
N PHE A 10 -3.75 11.85 16.82
CA PHE A 10 -3.74 13.21 16.24
C PHE A 10 -2.62 13.43 15.23
N ASP A 11 -1.46 12.80 15.41
CA ASP A 11 -0.33 12.90 14.49
C ASP A 11 -0.49 12.05 13.20
N GLU A 12 -1.57 11.29 13.10
CA GLU A 12 -1.96 10.53 11.90
C GLU A 12 -3.01 11.26 11.05
N LEU A 13 -3.45 12.44 11.45
CA LEU A 13 -4.44 13.24 10.73
C LEU A 13 -3.77 14.28 9.82
N ASP A 14 -4.47 14.63 8.75
CA ASP A 14 -4.11 15.80 7.94
C ASP A 14 -4.52 17.13 8.64
N ALA A 15 -4.13 18.25 8.06
CA ALA A 15 -4.43 19.57 8.62
C ALA A 15 -5.94 19.90 8.68
N GLN A 16 -6.78 19.14 8.00
CA GLN A 16 -8.24 19.25 8.00
C GLN A 16 -8.90 18.27 9.00
N GLY A 17 -8.10 17.45 9.69
CA GLY A 17 -8.60 16.46 10.65
C GLY A 17 -9.14 15.16 10.00
N HIS A 18 -8.75 14.87 8.76
CA HIS A 18 -9.12 13.62 8.08
C HIS A 18 -8.00 12.58 8.19
N ILE A 19 -8.35 11.34 7.98
CA ILE A 19 -7.38 10.23 7.93
C ILE A 19 -6.79 10.18 6.51
N PRO A 20 -5.48 10.49 6.32
CA PRO A 20 -4.83 10.47 5.01
C PRO A 20 -4.54 9.04 4.54
N ALA A 21 -4.28 8.88 3.24
CA ALA A 21 -3.98 7.59 2.62
C ALA A 21 -2.86 6.82 3.36
N ALA A 22 -1.79 7.49 3.75
CA ALA A 22 -0.67 6.86 4.44
C ALA A 22 -1.06 6.27 5.80
N ALA A 23 -2.00 6.88 6.52
CA ALA A 23 -2.46 6.37 7.81
C ALA A 23 -3.29 5.10 7.65
N PHE A 24 -4.30 5.07 6.77
CA PHE A 24 -5.10 3.85 6.61
C PHE A 24 -4.31 2.70 5.99
N LEU A 25 -3.30 2.97 5.14
CA LEU A 25 -2.40 1.93 4.65
C LEU A 25 -1.50 1.34 5.76
N LYS A 26 -1.10 2.13 6.76
CA LYS A 26 -0.42 1.62 7.97
C LYS A 26 -1.30 0.65 8.74
N TYR A 27 -2.59 0.96 8.90
CA TYR A 27 -3.54 0.04 9.56
C TYR A 27 -3.74 -1.25 8.78
N PHE A 28 -3.77 -1.20 7.45
CA PHE A 28 -3.77 -2.40 6.60
C PHE A 28 -2.53 -3.25 6.85
N GLN A 29 -1.35 -2.63 6.83
CA GLN A 29 -0.07 -3.31 7.02
C GLN A 29 0.01 -3.99 8.40
N GLU A 30 -0.35 -3.28 9.47
CA GLU A 30 -0.32 -3.79 10.83
C GLU A 30 -1.30 -4.96 11.01
N SER A 31 -2.52 -4.82 10.51
CA SER A 31 -3.52 -5.90 10.57
C SER A 31 -3.12 -7.11 9.73
N ALA A 32 -2.47 -6.89 8.57
CA ALA A 32 -1.93 -7.98 7.74
C ALA A 32 -0.83 -8.75 8.47
N ALA A 33 0.08 -8.04 9.14
CA ALA A 33 1.17 -8.65 9.91
C ALA A 33 0.62 -9.51 11.05
N LEU A 34 -0.36 -9.01 11.78
CA LEU A 34 -1.00 -9.75 12.88
C LEU A 34 -1.72 -11.01 12.39
N ASP A 35 -2.54 -10.91 11.34
CA ASP A 35 -3.24 -12.07 10.77
C ASP A 35 -2.25 -13.10 10.20
N SER A 36 -1.22 -12.65 9.50
CA SER A 36 -0.16 -13.52 9.00
C SER A 36 0.57 -14.24 10.12
N HIS A 37 0.85 -13.56 11.24
CA HIS A 37 1.44 -14.17 12.42
C HIS A 37 0.54 -15.26 13.00
N GLN A 38 -0.77 -15.01 13.15
CA GLN A 38 -1.74 -15.99 13.66
C GLN A 38 -1.89 -17.22 12.74
N LEU A 39 -1.71 -17.02 11.43
CA LEU A 39 -1.71 -18.10 10.45
C LEU A 39 -0.39 -18.90 10.40
N GLY A 40 0.64 -18.50 11.17
CA GLY A 40 1.97 -19.14 11.17
C GLY A 40 2.91 -18.68 10.05
N PHE A 41 2.59 -17.58 9.36
CA PHE A 41 3.37 -17.00 8.26
C PHE A 41 3.84 -15.57 8.56
N GLY A 42 3.93 -15.20 9.84
CA GLY A 42 4.49 -13.91 10.26
C GLY A 42 5.99 -13.81 9.99
N TRP A 43 6.54 -12.60 10.14
CA TRP A 43 7.93 -12.29 9.87
C TRP A 43 8.92 -13.26 10.55
N GLU A 44 8.78 -13.50 11.86
CA GLU A 44 9.64 -14.39 12.63
C GLU A 44 9.61 -15.86 12.15
N ALA A 45 8.44 -16.32 11.70
CA ALA A 45 8.29 -17.68 11.19
C ALA A 45 9.02 -17.85 9.86
N LEU A 46 8.86 -16.89 8.94
CA LEU A 46 9.49 -16.91 7.62
C LEU A 46 11.01 -16.73 7.70
N GLN A 47 11.51 -15.89 8.61
CA GLN A 47 12.95 -15.67 8.80
C GLN A 47 13.71 -16.94 9.17
N LYS A 48 13.09 -17.89 9.87
CA LYS A 48 13.71 -19.20 10.21
C LYS A 48 14.08 -20.01 8.96
N ASP A 49 13.31 -19.83 7.89
CA ASP A 49 13.50 -20.51 6.61
C ASP A 49 14.14 -19.60 5.55
N HIS A 50 14.72 -18.46 5.97
CA HIS A 50 15.29 -17.42 5.09
C HIS A 50 14.30 -16.93 4.04
N LEU A 51 13.03 -16.79 4.43
CA LEU A 51 11.95 -16.32 3.58
C LEU A 51 11.47 -14.94 4.06
N ALA A 52 10.93 -14.15 3.13
CA ALA A 52 10.27 -12.89 3.44
C ALA A 52 9.10 -12.62 2.51
N TRP A 53 8.08 -11.94 3.05
CA TRP A 53 7.01 -11.37 2.25
C TRP A 53 7.49 -10.13 1.51
N VAL A 54 7.12 -10.02 0.24
CA VAL A 54 7.29 -8.80 -0.56
C VAL A 54 5.93 -8.36 -1.08
N LEU A 55 5.52 -7.16 -0.71
CA LEU A 55 4.35 -6.50 -1.26
C LEU A 55 4.64 -6.06 -2.69
N THR A 56 3.86 -6.54 -3.65
CA THR A 56 4.03 -6.18 -5.06
C THR A 56 3.04 -5.12 -5.52
N HIS A 57 1.80 -5.24 -5.07
CA HIS A 57 0.71 -4.33 -5.43
C HIS A 57 -0.22 -4.11 -4.25
N MET A 58 -0.84 -2.94 -4.23
CA MET A 58 -1.91 -2.60 -3.31
C MET A 58 -2.89 -1.67 -4.02
N GLN A 59 -4.17 -1.86 -3.75
CA GLN A 59 -5.22 -0.92 -4.15
C GLN A 59 -6.10 -0.62 -2.94
N ALA A 60 -6.60 0.61 -2.89
CA ALA A 60 -7.59 1.01 -1.90
C ALA A 60 -8.53 2.08 -2.47
N ARG A 61 -9.76 2.09 -1.99
CA ARG A 61 -10.72 3.14 -2.28
C ARG A 61 -11.39 3.64 -1.01
N ALA A 62 -11.71 4.94 -0.99
CA ALA A 62 -12.58 5.51 0.00
C ALA A 62 -14.05 5.19 -0.35
N LEU A 63 -14.81 4.75 0.66
CA LEU A 63 -16.25 4.51 0.55
C LEU A 63 -17.06 5.68 1.07
N GLN A 64 -16.39 6.61 1.78
CA GLN A 64 -16.96 7.84 2.32
C GLN A 64 -16.11 9.03 1.91
N ALA A 65 -16.74 10.14 1.58
CA ALA A 65 -16.05 11.34 1.10
C ALA A 65 -15.35 12.13 2.23
N ASP A 66 -15.88 12.09 3.45
CA ASP A 66 -15.42 12.91 4.56
C ASP A 66 -15.16 12.05 5.82
N ILE A 67 -13.97 11.44 5.86
CA ILE A 67 -13.58 10.54 6.96
C ILE A 67 -12.79 11.35 8.00
N LYS A 68 -13.50 11.79 9.02
CA LYS A 68 -12.95 12.55 10.14
C LYS A 68 -12.33 11.66 11.20
N HIS A 69 -11.62 12.29 12.13
CA HIS A 69 -11.04 11.65 13.30
C HIS A 69 -12.07 10.81 14.07
N GLN A 70 -11.81 9.53 14.20
CA GLN A 70 -12.59 8.56 14.97
C GLN A 70 -11.78 7.28 15.16
N ASP A 71 -12.15 6.47 16.13
CA ASP A 71 -11.62 5.10 16.24
C ASP A 71 -12.12 4.27 15.06
N VAL A 72 -11.28 3.37 14.58
CA VAL A 72 -11.60 2.52 13.44
C VAL A 72 -11.38 1.05 13.76
N THR A 73 -12.11 0.19 13.07
CA THR A 73 -11.92 -1.27 13.10
C THR A 73 -11.46 -1.72 11.72
N VAL A 74 -10.35 -2.43 11.66
CA VAL A 74 -9.85 -3.06 10.43
C VAL A 74 -10.19 -4.54 10.45
N LYS A 75 -10.93 -4.99 9.46
CA LYS A 75 -11.16 -6.39 9.15
C LYS A 75 -10.23 -6.78 8.00
N THR A 76 -9.45 -7.87 8.15
CA THR A 76 -8.59 -8.38 7.09
C THR A 76 -8.63 -9.91 7.02
N TRP A 77 -8.43 -10.44 5.82
CA TRP A 77 -8.35 -11.88 5.58
C TRP A 77 -7.50 -12.22 4.36
N HIS A 78 -6.83 -13.37 4.44
CA HIS A 78 -6.23 -14.01 3.29
C HIS A 78 -7.35 -14.55 2.40
N SER A 79 -7.44 -14.07 1.15
CA SER A 79 -8.50 -14.45 0.22
C SER A 79 -8.09 -15.56 -0.75
N TYR A 80 -6.81 -15.61 -1.08
CA TYR A 80 -6.30 -16.60 -2.04
C TYR A 80 -4.77 -16.64 -2.11
N SER A 81 -4.21 -17.82 -2.40
CA SER A 81 -2.84 -18.00 -2.88
C SER A 81 -2.81 -18.96 -4.04
N ASP A 82 -1.92 -18.68 -5.01
CA ASP A 82 -1.48 -19.64 -6.02
C ASP A 82 0.01 -19.99 -5.84
N LYS A 83 0.65 -20.54 -6.87
CA LYS A 83 2.05 -21.00 -6.78
C LYS A 83 3.06 -19.91 -6.43
N LEU A 84 2.73 -18.64 -6.66
CA LEU A 84 3.67 -17.51 -6.50
C LEU A 84 3.07 -16.31 -5.79
N LEU A 85 1.74 -16.14 -5.86
CA LEU A 85 1.06 -14.92 -5.45
C LEU A 85 0.05 -15.22 -4.35
N SER A 86 0.02 -14.36 -3.33
CA SER A 86 -0.98 -14.38 -2.28
C SER A 86 -1.77 -13.07 -2.28
N ARG A 87 -3.09 -13.15 -2.05
CA ARG A 87 -3.99 -12.00 -1.98
C ARG A 87 -4.57 -11.83 -0.59
N ARG A 88 -4.74 -10.60 -0.18
CA ARG A 88 -5.34 -10.21 1.07
C ARG A 88 -6.33 -9.07 0.86
N GLN A 89 -7.43 -9.11 1.61
CA GLN A 89 -8.49 -8.11 1.59
C GLN A 89 -8.54 -7.33 2.89
N PHE A 90 -9.06 -6.08 2.82
CA PHE A 90 -9.18 -5.20 3.96
C PHE A 90 -10.46 -4.38 3.88
N VAL A 91 -11.11 -4.19 5.02
CA VAL A 91 -12.17 -3.20 5.22
C VAL A 91 -11.84 -2.43 6.48
N ILE A 92 -11.85 -1.10 6.40
CA ILE A 92 -11.83 -0.20 7.57
C ILE A 92 -13.24 0.31 7.79
N SER A 93 -13.75 0.13 9.00
CA SER A 93 -15.05 0.65 9.41
C SER A 93 -14.88 1.65 10.55
N GLY A 94 -15.75 2.64 10.60
CA GLY A 94 -15.84 3.60 11.69
C GLY A 94 -16.37 2.98 12.99
N ALA A 95 -16.45 3.79 14.04
CA ALA A 95 -16.92 3.37 15.35
C ALA A 95 -18.36 2.86 15.34
N ASP A 96 -19.18 3.31 14.39
CA ASP A 96 -20.57 2.88 14.19
C ASP A 96 -20.71 1.64 13.27
N GLY A 97 -19.60 1.09 12.79
CA GLY A 97 -19.54 -0.03 11.86
C GLY A 97 -19.69 0.36 10.38
N THR A 98 -19.85 1.65 10.04
CA THR A 98 -19.94 2.10 8.65
C THR A 98 -18.61 1.86 7.93
N PRO A 99 -18.59 1.17 6.76
CA PRO A 99 -17.38 1.02 5.99
C PRO A 99 -16.87 2.37 5.46
N LEU A 100 -15.59 2.64 5.70
CA LEU A 100 -14.91 3.89 5.34
C LEU A 100 -13.94 3.72 4.17
N PHE A 101 -13.17 2.62 4.20
CA PHE A 101 -12.22 2.24 3.17
C PHE A 101 -12.29 0.74 2.92
N GLU A 102 -11.98 0.34 1.72
CA GLU A 102 -11.67 -1.04 1.40
C GLU A 102 -10.41 -1.13 0.53
N GLY A 103 -9.78 -2.29 0.53
CA GLY A 103 -8.59 -2.49 -0.30
C GLY A 103 -8.17 -3.93 -0.40
N SER A 104 -7.24 -4.15 -1.30
CA SER A 104 -6.63 -5.46 -1.56
C SER A 104 -5.12 -5.31 -1.72
N SER A 105 -4.37 -6.35 -1.37
CA SER A 105 -2.92 -6.39 -1.55
C SER A 105 -2.47 -7.72 -2.13
N TRP A 106 -1.35 -7.69 -2.87
CA TRP A 106 -0.75 -8.84 -3.56
C TRP A 106 0.69 -9.00 -3.09
N TRP A 107 1.00 -10.21 -2.66
CA TRP A 107 2.25 -10.54 -2.01
C TRP A 107 2.92 -11.72 -2.68
N VAL A 108 4.24 -11.73 -2.70
CA VAL A 108 5.06 -12.85 -3.09
C VAL A 108 6.01 -13.23 -1.97
N ILE A 109 6.50 -14.46 -1.96
CA ILE A 109 7.54 -14.89 -1.03
C ILE A 109 8.86 -14.94 -1.78
N ILE A 110 9.92 -14.39 -1.18
CA ILE A 110 11.28 -14.48 -1.68
C ILE A 110 12.16 -15.28 -0.73
N ASP A 111 13.15 -15.94 -1.29
CA ASP A 111 14.31 -16.48 -0.57
C ASP A 111 15.30 -15.32 -0.39
N THR A 112 15.56 -14.92 0.86
CA THR A 112 16.38 -13.74 1.18
C THR A 112 17.86 -13.96 0.96
N GLU A 113 18.36 -15.22 1.06
CA GLU A 113 19.75 -15.56 0.76
C GLU A 113 20.01 -15.57 -0.74
N LYS A 114 19.13 -16.23 -1.52
CA LYS A 114 19.27 -16.34 -2.98
C LYS A 114 18.70 -15.12 -3.71
N ARG A 115 18.03 -14.23 -3.01
CA ARG A 115 17.39 -13.00 -3.54
C ARG A 115 16.50 -13.28 -4.77
N ARG A 116 15.64 -14.29 -4.67
CA ARG A 116 14.75 -14.71 -5.77
C ARG A 116 13.39 -15.13 -5.27
N LEU A 117 12.41 -15.03 -6.16
CA LEU A 117 11.07 -15.55 -5.91
C LEU A 117 11.14 -17.04 -5.58
N THR A 118 10.35 -17.45 -4.59
CA THR A 118 10.13 -18.84 -4.24
C THR A 118 8.67 -19.22 -4.41
N ARG A 119 8.40 -20.51 -4.45
CA ARG A 119 7.01 -20.99 -4.51
C ARG A 119 6.33 -20.78 -3.17
N THR A 120 5.06 -20.47 -3.23
CA THR A 120 4.18 -20.45 -2.06
C THR A 120 4.25 -21.80 -1.35
N PRO A 121 4.54 -21.85 -0.04
CA PRO A 121 4.54 -23.08 0.74
C PRO A 121 3.19 -23.81 0.65
N GLN A 122 3.23 -25.15 0.60
CA GLN A 122 2.00 -25.94 0.51
C GLN A 122 1.06 -25.68 1.68
N SER A 123 1.59 -25.51 2.89
CA SER A 123 0.83 -25.17 4.09
C SER A 123 0.05 -23.84 3.96
N LEU A 124 0.56 -22.88 3.19
CA LEU A 124 -0.18 -21.64 2.90
C LEU A 124 -1.25 -21.87 1.84
N LEU A 125 -0.98 -22.68 0.81
CA LEU A 125 -1.98 -23.05 -0.20
C LEU A 125 -3.17 -23.81 0.43
N ASP A 126 -2.90 -24.63 1.44
CA ASP A 126 -3.92 -25.40 2.17
C ASP A 126 -4.85 -24.49 3.01
N LEU A 127 -4.46 -23.23 3.25
CA LEU A 127 -5.30 -22.22 3.90
C LEU A 127 -6.26 -21.50 2.94
N ASN A 128 -6.20 -21.79 1.63
CA ASN A 128 -7.10 -21.17 0.68
C ASN A 128 -8.56 -21.48 1.05
N PRO A 129 -9.43 -20.47 1.15
CA PRO A 129 -10.84 -20.70 1.38
C PRO A 129 -11.48 -21.40 0.18
N ALA A 130 -12.56 -22.17 0.44
CA ALA A 130 -13.33 -22.85 -0.60
C ALA A 130 -13.97 -21.84 -1.58
N GLU A 131 -14.41 -20.70 -1.05
CA GLU A 131 -14.93 -19.58 -1.81
C GLU A 131 -14.04 -18.36 -1.60
N ARG A 132 -13.69 -17.67 -2.69
CA ARG A 132 -12.91 -16.44 -2.62
C ARG A 132 -13.85 -15.28 -2.32
N GLU A 133 -13.63 -14.63 -1.21
CA GLU A 133 -14.27 -13.35 -0.89
C GLU A 133 -13.34 -12.22 -1.32
N GLU A 134 -13.58 -11.65 -2.49
CA GLU A 134 -12.82 -10.53 -3.03
C GLU A 134 -13.71 -9.29 -3.13
N LEU A 135 -13.22 -8.16 -2.62
CA LEU A 135 -13.99 -6.91 -2.52
C LEU A 135 -14.08 -6.18 -3.87
N GLU A 136 -12.98 -6.12 -4.59
CA GLU A 136 -12.89 -5.42 -5.86
C GLU A 136 -12.14 -6.26 -6.90
N PRO A 137 -12.48 -6.10 -8.20
CA PRO A 137 -11.66 -6.66 -9.26
C PRO A 137 -10.25 -6.07 -9.23
N GLU A 138 -9.28 -6.85 -9.65
CA GLU A 138 -7.90 -6.41 -9.80
C GLU A 138 -7.81 -5.30 -10.83
N GLU A 139 -7.25 -4.17 -10.43
CA GLU A 139 -6.98 -3.05 -11.32
C GLU A 139 -5.76 -3.32 -12.21
N ASN A 140 -5.64 -2.57 -13.31
CA ASN A 140 -4.51 -2.70 -14.21
C ASN A 140 -3.26 -1.99 -13.68
N PHE A 141 -2.56 -2.61 -12.74
CA PHE A 141 -1.29 -2.11 -12.20
C PHE A 141 -0.16 -2.01 -13.24
N LYS A 142 -0.33 -2.60 -14.41
CA LYS A 142 0.65 -2.60 -15.51
C LYS A 142 0.36 -1.54 -16.56
N ALA A 143 -0.64 -0.69 -16.34
CA ALA A 143 -0.93 0.40 -17.27
C ALA A 143 0.33 1.24 -17.51
N PRO A 144 0.66 1.57 -18.77
CA PRO A 144 1.79 2.45 -19.07
C PRO A 144 1.55 3.84 -18.49
N LEU A 145 2.63 4.57 -18.21
CA LEU A 145 2.53 6.01 -17.95
C LEU A 145 1.99 6.71 -19.20
N PRO A 146 1.26 7.83 -19.04
CA PRO A 146 0.91 8.68 -20.16
C PRO A 146 2.18 9.10 -20.94
N GLU A 147 2.04 9.26 -22.26
CA GLU A 147 3.15 9.71 -23.10
C GLU A 147 3.53 11.16 -22.79
N GLY A 148 4.82 11.49 -22.97
CA GLY A 148 5.35 12.84 -22.78
C GLY A 148 6.11 13.03 -21.46
N ASN A 149 6.40 14.29 -21.19
CA ASN A 149 7.09 14.67 -19.95
C ASN A 149 6.11 14.77 -18.77
N PRO A 150 6.57 14.58 -17.52
CA PRO A 150 5.76 14.84 -16.36
C PRO A 150 5.32 16.31 -16.33
N ALA A 151 4.11 16.57 -15.82
CA ALA A 151 3.62 17.93 -15.63
C ALA A 151 4.47 18.70 -14.59
N HIS A 152 4.92 18.00 -13.57
CA HIS A 152 5.88 18.48 -12.58
C HIS A 152 6.51 17.29 -11.83
N SER A 153 7.52 17.58 -11.02
CA SER A 153 8.20 16.58 -10.19
C SER A 153 8.43 17.13 -8.78
N LEU A 154 8.29 16.26 -7.79
CA LEU A 154 8.65 16.53 -6.39
C LEU A 154 9.92 15.73 -6.07
N HIS A 155 10.91 16.39 -5.43
CA HIS A 155 12.14 15.75 -4.99
C HIS A 155 12.08 15.46 -3.50
N ILE A 156 12.39 14.24 -3.11
CA ILE A 156 12.28 13.71 -1.75
C ILE A 156 13.63 13.11 -1.38
N LEU A 157 14.17 13.47 -0.23
CA LEU A 157 15.29 12.77 0.40
C LEU A 157 14.74 11.79 1.42
N THR A 158 15.02 10.51 1.24
CA THR A 158 14.64 9.46 2.20
C THR A 158 15.45 9.58 3.48
N ARG A 159 14.82 9.30 4.62
CA ARG A 159 15.41 9.43 5.96
C ARG A 159 15.38 8.10 6.70
N GLU A 160 16.15 8.00 7.82
CA GLU A 160 16.13 6.84 8.71
C GLU A 160 14.73 6.57 9.28
N GLU A 161 13.93 7.62 9.54
CA GLU A 161 12.55 7.52 10.03
C GLU A 161 11.55 6.96 9.01
N ASP A 162 11.93 6.90 7.73
CA ASP A 162 11.11 6.31 6.66
C ASP A 162 11.27 4.78 6.57
N LEU A 163 12.26 4.20 7.29
CA LEU A 163 12.60 2.80 7.18
C LEU A 163 11.69 1.90 8.05
N ASP A 164 11.49 0.69 7.57
CA ASP A 164 10.89 -0.41 8.33
C ASP A 164 11.96 -1.33 8.96
N ILE A 165 11.50 -2.43 9.56
CA ILE A 165 12.36 -3.41 10.23
C ILE A 165 13.38 -4.09 9.29
N ASP A 166 13.12 -4.11 8.00
CA ASP A 166 14.00 -4.68 6.99
C ASP A 166 15.01 -3.65 6.42
N ALA A 167 15.07 -2.46 7.05
CA ALA A 167 15.92 -1.32 6.68
C ALA A 167 15.66 -0.82 5.23
N HIS A 168 14.43 -0.97 4.77
CA HIS A 168 13.93 -0.39 3.53
C HIS A 168 12.87 0.68 3.81
N VAL A 169 12.70 1.61 2.88
CA VAL A 169 11.62 2.58 2.96
C VAL A 169 10.27 1.85 3.04
N ASN A 170 9.52 2.13 4.11
CA ASN A 170 8.22 1.51 4.33
C ASN A 170 7.25 1.84 3.18
N ASN A 171 6.48 0.85 2.75
CA ASN A 171 5.55 0.92 1.62
C ASN A 171 4.56 2.10 1.70
N THR A 172 4.18 2.53 2.90
CA THR A 172 3.23 3.65 3.10
C THR A 172 3.80 5.00 2.74
N HIS A 173 5.13 5.19 2.76
CA HIS A 173 5.77 6.43 2.34
C HIS A 173 5.62 6.70 0.85
N TYR A 174 5.64 5.68 0.01
CA TYR A 174 5.41 5.85 -1.44
C TYR A 174 4.01 6.41 -1.72
N ALA A 175 3.00 5.99 -0.96
CA ALA A 175 1.65 6.56 -1.05
C ALA A 175 1.64 8.04 -0.60
N ALA A 176 2.30 8.36 0.51
CA ALA A 176 2.39 9.72 1.03
C ALA A 176 3.07 10.67 0.03
N TRP A 177 4.18 10.24 -0.57
CA TRP A 177 4.91 11.02 -1.58
C TRP A 177 4.09 11.24 -2.86
N ALA A 178 3.38 10.21 -3.33
CA ALA A 178 2.49 10.34 -4.47
C ALA A 178 1.36 11.33 -4.18
N VAL A 179 0.71 11.23 -3.03
CA VAL A 179 -0.33 12.19 -2.61
C VAL A 179 0.23 13.60 -2.49
N GLN A 180 1.42 13.77 -1.88
CA GLN A 180 2.05 15.07 -1.72
C GLN A 180 2.43 15.71 -3.07
N SER A 181 2.74 14.91 -4.08
CA SER A 181 3.09 15.38 -5.42
C SER A 181 1.89 15.81 -6.28
N VAL A 182 0.64 15.55 -5.86
CA VAL A 182 -0.57 16.02 -6.54
C VAL A 182 -0.67 17.55 -6.41
N PRO A 183 -1.13 18.30 -7.45
CA PRO A 183 -1.32 19.74 -7.37
C PRO A 183 -2.12 20.18 -6.13
N GLU A 184 -1.70 21.27 -5.50
CA GLU A 184 -2.25 21.73 -4.22
C GLU A 184 -3.75 22.04 -4.32
N GLU A 185 -4.19 22.65 -5.40
CA GLU A 185 -5.60 22.97 -5.66
C GLU A 185 -6.47 21.72 -5.69
N VAL A 186 -5.94 20.57 -6.18
CA VAL A 186 -6.66 19.29 -6.15
C VAL A 186 -6.70 18.74 -4.72
N ARG A 187 -5.55 18.71 -4.03
CA ARG A 187 -5.47 18.19 -2.65
C ARG A 187 -6.32 18.97 -1.65
N ASN A 188 -6.44 20.30 -1.83
CA ASN A 188 -7.22 21.16 -0.95
C ASN A 188 -8.72 21.17 -1.29
N GLY A 189 -9.09 20.95 -2.56
CA GLY A 189 -10.46 21.00 -3.04
C GLY A 189 -11.15 19.67 -3.22
N LYS A 190 -10.41 18.56 -3.13
CA LYS A 190 -10.89 17.22 -3.44
C LYS A 190 -10.48 16.21 -2.35
N LYS A 191 -11.12 15.05 -2.34
CA LYS A 191 -10.77 13.92 -1.47
C LYS A 191 -10.20 12.77 -2.28
N LEU A 192 -9.19 12.11 -1.73
CA LEU A 192 -8.65 10.91 -2.34
C LEU A 192 -9.74 9.83 -2.37
N ASP A 193 -10.17 9.46 -3.57
CA ASP A 193 -11.18 8.44 -3.82
C ASP A 193 -10.56 7.07 -4.04
N ARG A 194 -9.43 7.01 -4.79
CA ARG A 194 -8.76 5.75 -5.10
C ARG A 194 -7.25 5.92 -5.16
N ILE A 195 -6.53 4.89 -4.68
CA ILE A 195 -5.09 4.77 -4.83
C ILE A 195 -4.73 3.36 -5.28
N LEU A 196 -3.84 3.26 -6.29
CA LEU A 196 -3.21 2.01 -6.71
C LEU A 196 -1.71 2.17 -6.56
N LEU A 197 -1.03 1.16 -6.03
CA LEU A 197 0.42 1.14 -5.85
C LEU A 197 1.00 -0.13 -6.48
N SER A 198 2.06 0.02 -7.25
CA SER A 198 2.87 -1.06 -7.79
C SER A 198 4.32 -0.85 -7.35
N PHE A 199 4.83 -1.73 -6.50
CA PHE A 199 6.19 -1.67 -5.96
C PHE A 199 7.15 -2.44 -6.88
N LYS A 200 8.29 -1.84 -7.20
CA LYS A 200 9.23 -2.39 -8.20
C LYS A 200 10.64 -2.54 -7.67
N ASN A 201 11.13 -1.57 -6.93
CA ASN A 201 12.47 -1.57 -6.36
C ASN A 201 12.47 -0.98 -4.95
N GLU A 202 13.20 -1.59 -4.03
CA GLU A 202 13.41 -1.08 -2.68
C GLU A 202 14.19 0.25 -2.69
N CYS A 203 13.93 1.10 -1.72
CA CYS A 203 14.71 2.30 -1.43
C CYS A 203 15.25 2.25 0.00
N ARG A 204 16.34 2.97 0.26
CA ARG A 204 17.01 3.06 1.56
C ARG A 204 17.14 4.51 2.00
N ALA A 205 17.53 4.73 3.25
CA ALA A 205 17.82 6.07 3.75
C ALA A 205 18.95 6.74 2.97
N GLY A 206 18.86 8.06 2.80
CA GLY A 206 19.84 8.88 2.10
C GLY A 206 19.71 8.85 0.56
N GLU A 207 18.70 8.19 0.01
CA GLU A 207 18.45 8.19 -1.43
C GLU A 207 17.54 9.37 -1.82
N ASN A 208 17.82 9.97 -2.99
CA ASN A 208 16.95 10.97 -3.61
C ASN A 208 15.93 10.27 -4.50
N ILE A 209 14.65 10.53 -4.24
CA ILE A 209 13.53 10.03 -5.03
C ILE A 209 12.87 11.20 -5.72
N ARG A 210 12.65 11.08 -7.02
CA ARG A 210 11.86 12.02 -7.80
C ARG A 210 10.47 11.41 -8.07
N ALA A 211 9.43 12.10 -7.60
CA ALA A 211 8.04 11.77 -7.89
C ALA A 211 7.55 12.55 -9.11
N ASP A 212 7.60 11.94 -10.28
CA ASP A 212 7.14 12.49 -11.55
C ASP A 212 5.61 12.33 -11.67
N VAL A 213 4.89 13.41 -11.98
CA VAL A 213 3.42 13.45 -12.01
C VAL A 213 2.89 13.61 -13.42
N TYR A 214 1.99 12.73 -13.81
CA TYR A 214 1.37 12.70 -15.13
C TYR A 214 -0.16 12.78 -14.99
N PRO A 215 -0.83 13.82 -15.51
CA PRO A 215 -2.30 13.86 -15.55
C PRO A 215 -2.86 12.65 -16.30
N ALA A 216 -3.93 12.05 -15.77
CA ALA A 216 -4.56 10.84 -16.28
C ALA A 216 -6.09 10.96 -16.43
N GLY A 217 -6.56 12.17 -16.68
CA GLY A 217 -7.98 12.52 -16.78
C GLY A 217 -8.39 13.51 -15.68
N ASP A 218 -9.68 13.71 -15.51
CA ASP A 218 -10.22 14.66 -14.53
C ASP A 218 -9.88 14.23 -13.10
N ASN A 219 -9.05 15.04 -12.42
CA ASN A 219 -8.59 14.82 -11.05
C ASN A 219 -7.92 13.44 -10.81
N ALA A 220 -7.31 12.87 -11.83
CA ALA A 220 -6.58 11.62 -11.74
C ALA A 220 -5.12 11.81 -12.20
N PHE A 221 -4.20 11.07 -11.55
CA PHE A 221 -2.76 11.22 -11.80
C PHE A 221 -2.06 9.86 -11.72
N TRP A 222 -1.11 9.65 -12.65
CA TRP A 222 -0.07 8.65 -12.49
C TRP A 222 1.17 9.30 -11.89
N HIS A 223 1.85 8.55 -11.03
CA HIS A 223 3.11 8.96 -10.40
C HIS A 223 4.17 7.90 -10.68
N ALA A 224 5.32 8.30 -11.19
CA ALA A 224 6.52 7.48 -11.24
C ALA A 224 7.45 7.94 -10.11
N LEU A 225 7.67 7.10 -9.12
CA LEU A 225 8.63 7.36 -8.03
C LEU A 225 9.97 6.76 -8.45
N VAL A 226 10.88 7.63 -8.88
CA VAL A 226 12.14 7.23 -9.50
C VAL A 226 13.30 7.50 -8.56
N ARG A 227 14.12 6.50 -8.28
CA ARG A 227 15.37 6.64 -7.54
C ARG A 227 16.39 7.35 -8.45
N GLU A 228 16.88 8.54 -8.03
CA GLU A 228 17.70 9.38 -8.91
C GLU A 228 19.10 8.80 -9.16
N SER A 229 19.63 8.01 -8.21
CA SER A 229 20.99 7.46 -8.28
C SER A 229 21.21 6.50 -9.46
N ASP A 230 20.17 5.75 -9.86
CA ASP A 230 20.27 4.74 -10.93
C ASP A 230 19.13 4.82 -11.96
N GLY A 231 18.22 5.80 -11.82
CA GLY A 231 17.09 6.02 -12.71
C GLY A 231 16.00 4.93 -12.64
N LYS A 232 16.05 4.02 -11.68
CA LYS A 232 15.06 2.96 -11.55
C LYS A 232 13.78 3.46 -10.89
N GLU A 233 12.66 3.05 -11.45
CA GLU A 233 11.34 3.28 -10.85
C GLU A 233 11.21 2.40 -9.60
N ALA A 234 11.10 3.04 -8.43
CA ALA A 234 10.91 2.36 -7.15
C ALA A 234 9.45 1.93 -6.98
N ALA A 235 8.52 2.81 -7.34
CA ALA A 235 7.09 2.50 -7.35
C ALA A 235 6.35 3.29 -8.43
N ARG A 236 5.23 2.75 -8.88
CA ARG A 236 4.23 3.43 -9.69
C ARG A 236 2.95 3.57 -8.88
N VAL A 237 2.38 4.76 -8.87
CA VAL A 237 1.16 5.03 -8.12
C VAL A 237 0.14 5.71 -9.05
N TYR A 238 -1.12 5.33 -8.88
CA TYR A 238 -2.24 6.04 -9.47
C TYR A 238 -3.08 6.62 -8.34
N THR A 239 -3.52 7.87 -8.49
CA THR A 239 -4.45 8.52 -7.55
C THR A 239 -5.62 9.11 -8.31
N ARG A 240 -6.83 9.01 -7.74
CA ARG A 240 -8.05 9.67 -8.22
C ARG A 240 -8.70 10.42 -7.07
N TRP A 241 -9.23 11.60 -7.39
CA TRP A 241 -9.78 12.55 -6.42
C TRP A 241 -11.20 12.96 -6.80
N ALA A 242 -12.13 12.87 -5.88
CA ALA A 242 -13.54 13.20 -6.06
C ALA A 242 -13.94 14.50 -5.33
#